data_dae2a13f4d7ede8738694c256be930bc
#
_entry.id   dae2a13f4d7ede8738694c256be930bc
#
_cell.length_a   1.000
_cell.length_b   1.000
_cell.length_c   1.000
_cell.angle_alpha   90.00
_cell.angle_beta   90.00
_cell.angle_gamma   90.00
#
_symmetry.space_group_name_H-M   'P 1'
#
loop_
_entity.id
_entity.type
_entity.pdbx_description
1 polymer ?
#
loop_
_entity_poly.entity_id
_entity_poly.type
_entity_poly.pdbx_seq_one_letter_code
_entity_poly.pdbx_strand_id
1 'polypeptide(L)'
;MNELQTHWVGEKSWTYRCKFTAGLKIEGAKTVLVFEGLDTFATVRLNDTEILKSENMFIPYHVDVTATIASNSLNTIDIDFDSALLRAREIGKEHPEHRFIGHQTEPERIAVRKTQCHWGWDWGPKLMTAGPWRPVRLETYAGKIENLWLDSTLDGDLNTCRGNIFAHVDGEAGAKVLFTLSSEGTTVFEAECTPSSKGAIQAPFVLQKPSLWYPHGYGAPTRYVLEASLVINGVVLHRVQQKVGFRRAELIQEQDANGKSFYFRINGIDVFAGGSCWIPADNFTPRISSDRYRDWLTLMVEGNQIMTR
;
A
#
# COMPACT_ATOMS: atom_id res chain seq x y z
N MET A 1 0.35 -2.59 -35.43
CA MET A 1 0.37 -2.17 -34.00
C MET A 1 -0.71 -2.98 -33.29
N ASN A 2 -0.28 -3.93 -32.43
CA ASN A 2 -1.23 -4.85 -31.77
C ASN A 2 -2.11 -4.15 -30.73
N GLU A 3 -1.61 -3.08 -30.11
CA GLU A 3 -2.34 -2.29 -29.11
C GLU A 3 -3.66 -1.71 -29.64
N LEU A 4 -3.73 -1.32 -30.92
CA LEU A 4 -4.96 -0.81 -31.50
C LEU A 4 -6.03 -1.90 -31.65
N GLN A 5 -5.60 -3.16 -31.83
CA GLN A 5 -6.50 -4.30 -31.94
C GLN A 5 -7.10 -4.72 -30.60
N THR A 6 -6.59 -4.21 -29.48
CA THR A 6 -7.03 -4.57 -28.12
C THR A 6 -7.88 -3.48 -27.44
N HIS A 7 -8.12 -2.34 -28.08
CA HIS A 7 -8.90 -1.25 -27.50
C HIS A 7 -10.32 -1.66 -27.09
N TRP A 8 -10.92 -2.60 -27.81
CA TRP A 8 -12.25 -3.14 -27.52
C TRP A 8 -12.37 -3.79 -26.12
N VAL A 9 -11.22 -4.27 -25.56
CA VAL A 9 -11.19 -4.87 -24.21
C VAL A 9 -11.67 -3.89 -23.16
N GLY A 10 -11.29 -2.60 -23.30
CA GLY A 10 -11.72 -1.53 -22.41
C GLY A 10 -13.20 -1.17 -22.49
N GLU A 11 -13.90 -1.59 -23.56
CA GLU A 11 -15.33 -1.31 -23.81
C GLU A 11 -16.24 -2.46 -23.37
N LYS A 12 -15.70 -3.48 -22.71
CA LYS A 12 -16.46 -4.65 -22.24
C LYS A 12 -16.41 -4.78 -20.75
N SER A 13 -17.47 -5.38 -20.20
CA SER A 13 -17.51 -5.90 -18.84
C SER A 13 -16.92 -7.31 -18.83
N TRP A 14 -16.29 -7.67 -17.71
CA TRP A 14 -15.58 -8.93 -17.56
C TRP A 14 -15.98 -9.62 -16.25
N THR A 15 -16.22 -10.92 -16.32
CA THR A 15 -16.49 -11.75 -15.14
C THR A 15 -15.34 -12.72 -14.89
N TYR A 16 -14.83 -12.70 -13.67
CA TYR A 16 -13.87 -13.68 -13.17
C TYR A 16 -14.60 -14.62 -12.22
N ARG A 17 -14.54 -15.93 -12.49
CA ARG A 17 -15.13 -16.96 -11.64
C ARG A 17 -14.06 -17.91 -11.14
N CYS A 18 -14.05 -18.13 -9.82
CA CYS A 18 -13.18 -19.11 -9.18
C CYS A 18 -14.00 -20.02 -8.26
N LYS A 19 -13.69 -21.32 -8.27
CA LYS A 19 -14.20 -22.30 -7.31
C LYS A 19 -13.09 -22.74 -6.39
N PHE A 20 -13.35 -22.79 -5.10
CA PHE A 20 -12.38 -23.16 -4.09
C PHE A 20 -13.05 -23.87 -2.92
N THR A 21 -12.29 -24.68 -2.20
CA THR A 21 -12.77 -25.32 -0.96
C THR A 21 -12.21 -24.53 0.22
N ALA A 22 -13.10 -24.05 1.10
CA ALA A 22 -12.69 -23.45 2.36
C ALA A 22 -12.33 -24.54 3.38
N GLY A 23 -11.44 -24.19 4.32
CA GLY A 23 -11.10 -25.07 5.44
C GLY A 23 -12.26 -25.28 6.42
N LEU A 24 -12.01 -26.07 7.48
CA LEU A 24 -12.94 -26.24 8.58
C LEU A 24 -13.16 -24.91 9.32
N LYS A 25 -14.36 -24.69 9.82
CA LYS A 25 -14.65 -23.58 10.71
C LYS A 25 -13.86 -23.76 12.02
N ILE A 26 -13.14 -22.74 12.40
CA ILE A 26 -12.42 -22.67 13.68
C ILE A 26 -13.25 -21.80 14.62
N GLU A 27 -13.58 -22.34 15.79
CA GLU A 27 -14.35 -21.60 16.81
C GLU A 27 -13.57 -20.36 17.28
N GLY A 28 -14.27 -19.22 17.42
CA GLY A 28 -13.64 -17.95 17.78
C GLY A 28 -12.83 -17.27 16.67
N ALA A 29 -12.69 -17.91 15.48
CA ALA A 29 -11.97 -17.29 14.38
C ALA A 29 -12.91 -16.63 13.37
N LYS A 30 -12.44 -15.53 12.77
CA LYS A 30 -13.03 -14.91 11.59
C LYS A 30 -12.46 -15.50 10.31
N THR A 31 -13.26 -15.52 9.26
CA THR A 31 -12.80 -15.85 7.91
C THR A 31 -13.04 -14.62 7.02
N VAL A 32 -11.98 -14.08 6.45
CA VAL A 32 -11.97 -12.81 5.71
C VAL A 32 -11.47 -13.05 4.29
N LEU A 33 -12.23 -12.59 3.30
CA LEU A 33 -11.75 -12.45 1.93
C LEU A 33 -11.01 -11.11 1.80
N VAL A 34 -9.77 -11.18 1.38
CA VAL A 34 -8.89 -10.02 1.17
C VAL A 34 -8.67 -9.84 -0.32
N PHE A 35 -9.07 -8.70 -0.84
CA PHE A 35 -8.82 -8.27 -2.21
C PHE A 35 -7.77 -7.16 -2.17
N GLU A 36 -6.54 -7.47 -2.53
CA GLU A 36 -5.44 -6.48 -2.49
C GLU A 36 -5.56 -5.37 -3.54
N GLY A 37 -6.37 -5.61 -4.56
CA GLY A 37 -6.68 -4.60 -5.58
C GLY A 37 -7.61 -5.13 -6.66
N LEU A 38 -8.72 -4.42 -6.87
CA LEU A 38 -9.71 -4.68 -7.90
C LEU A 38 -9.73 -3.52 -8.90
N ASP A 39 -9.53 -3.79 -10.16
CA ASP A 39 -9.42 -2.78 -11.23
C ASP A 39 -10.66 -2.78 -12.13
N THR A 40 -11.65 -1.93 -11.88
CA THR A 40 -11.83 -0.84 -10.92
C THR A 40 -13.22 -0.93 -10.30
N PHE A 41 -14.28 -0.82 -11.12
CA PHE A 41 -15.66 -0.96 -10.70
C PHE A 41 -16.00 -2.44 -10.67
N ALA A 42 -16.10 -3.00 -9.48
CA ALA A 42 -16.35 -4.43 -9.33
C ALA A 42 -17.52 -4.71 -8.39
N THR A 43 -18.32 -5.72 -8.76
CA THR A 43 -19.30 -6.34 -7.88
C THR A 43 -18.86 -7.76 -7.58
N VAL A 44 -18.64 -8.08 -6.30
CA VAL A 44 -18.19 -9.39 -5.85
C VAL A 44 -19.33 -10.16 -5.20
N ARG A 45 -19.52 -11.42 -5.64
CA ARG A 45 -20.46 -12.36 -5.02
C ARG A 45 -19.73 -13.60 -4.53
N LEU A 46 -20.09 -14.04 -3.34
CA LEU A 46 -19.69 -15.33 -2.78
C LEU A 46 -20.95 -16.20 -2.65
N ASN A 47 -20.95 -17.37 -3.32
CA ASN A 47 -22.11 -18.26 -3.35
C ASN A 47 -23.42 -17.53 -3.69
N ASP A 48 -23.39 -16.75 -4.79
CA ASP A 48 -24.45 -15.91 -5.31
C ASP A 48 -24.86 -14.71 -4.42
N THR A 49 -24.28 -14.58 -3.22
CA THR A 49 -24.52 -13.45 -2.31
C THR A 49 -23.57 -12.29 -2.62
N GLU A 50 -24.07 -11.09 -2.89
CA GLU A 50 -23.25 -9.89 -3.04
C GLU A 50 -22.57 -9.53 -1.71
N ILE A 51 -21.24 -9.43 -1.72
CA ILE A 51 -20.42 -9.18 -0.52
C ILE A 51 -19.60 -7.89 -0.60
N LEU A 52 -19.39 -7.34 -1.80
CA LEU A 52 -18.57 -6.15 -1.98
C LEU A 52 -18.91 -5.45 -3.29
N LYS A 53 -18.90 -4.11 -3.27
CA LYS A 53 -18.74 -3.24 -4.44
C LYS A 53 -17.47 -2.40 -4.30
N SER A 54 -16.71 -2.28 -5.37
CA SER A 54 -15.50 -1.45 -5.42
C SER A 54 -15.55 -0.45 -6.56
N GLU A 55 -14.86 0.68 -6.39
CA GLU A 55 -14.70 1.74 -7.38
C GLU A 55 -13.30 2.36 -7.36
N ASN A 56 -12.36 1.69 -6.68
CA ASN A 56 -11.00 2.18 -6.49
C ASN A 56 -10.01 1.02 -6.58
N MET A 57 -9.12 1.05 -7.57
CA MET A 57 -8.16 -0.03 -7.76
C MET A 57 -6.98 -0.01 -6.77
N PHE A 58 -6.78 1.09 -6.03
CA PHE A 58 -5.57 1.30 -5.23
C PHE A 58 -5.71 0.91 -3.76
N ILE A 59 -6.93 0.68 -3.28
CA ILE A 59 -7.18 0.29 -1.90
C ILE A 59 -7.47 -1.21 -1.80
N PRO A 60 -6.98 -1.89 -0.75
CA PRO A 60 -7.42 -3.24 -0.44
C PRO A 60 -8.81 -3.23 0.20
N TYR A 61 -9.55 -4.32 -0.01
CA TYR A 61 -10.84 -4.56 0.63
C TYR A 61 -10.76 -5.83 1.47
N HIS A 62 -11.22 -5.75 2.71
CA HIS A 62 -11.29 -6.85 3.67
C HIS A 62 -12.76 -7.12 3.98
N VAL A 63 -13.26 -8.29 3.61
CA VAL A 63 -14.69 -8.64 3.77
C VAL A 63 -14.79 -9.84 4.69
N ASP A 64 -15.44 -9.66 5.84
CA ASP A 64 -15.76 -10.76 6.74
C ASP A 64 -16.83 -11.64 6.09
N VAL A 65 -16.46 -12.88 5.81
CA VAL A 65 -17.33 -13.89 5.17
C VAL A 65 -17.60 -15.07 6.10
N THR A 66 -17.32 -14.93 7.39
CA THR A 66 -17.47 -16.01 8.39
C THR A 66 -18.87 -16.63 8.39
N ALA A 67 -19.90 -15.81 8.14
CA ALA A 67 -21.30 -16.28 8.08
C ALA A 67 -21.73 -16.77 6.69
N THR A 68 -21.04 -16.35 5.62
CA THR A 68 -21.47 -16.60 4.23
C THR A 68 -20.72 -17.76 3.60
N ILE A 69 -19.49 -18.01 4.05
CA ILE A 69 -18.64 -19.07 3.50
C ILE A 69 -19.12 -20.46 3.91
N ALA A 70 -19.21 -21.39 2.96
CA ALA A 70 -19.50 -22.78 3.23
C ALA A 70 -18.21 -23.51 3.68
N SER A 71 -18.08 -23.76 4.99
CA SER A 71 -16.92 -24.42 5.58
C SER A 71 -16.81 -25.88 5.13
N ASN A 72 -15.59 -26.35 4.91
CA ASN A 72 -15.27 -27.70 4.42
C ASN A 72 -16.08 -28.11 3.17
N SER A 73 -16.37 -27.13 2.31
CA SER A 73 -17.23 -27.30 1.14
C SER A 73 -16.74 -26.45 -0.03
N LEU A 74 -17.29 -26.74 -1.20
CA LEU A 74 -17.02 -25.96 -2.41
C LEU A 74 -17.74 -24.62 -2.34
N ASN A 75 -16.98 -23.55 -2.55
CA ASN A 75 -17.48 -22.19 -2.69
C ASN A 75 -17.22 -21.68 -4.11
N THR A 76 -18.06 -20.76 -4.56
CA THR A 76 -17.86 -20.04 -5.82
C THR A 76 -17.76 -18.55 -5.53
N ILE A 77 -16.73 -17.90 -6.06
CA ILE A 77 -16.58 -16.45 -6.07
C ILE A 77 -16.71 -15.95 -7.51
N ASP A 78 -17.58 -14.98 -7.71
CA ASP A 78 -17.74 -14.23 -8.95
C ASP A 78 -17.38 -12.78 -8.73
N ILE A 79 -16.59 -12.23 -9.64
CA ILE A 79 -16.19 -10.82 -9.63
C ILE A 79 -16.52 -10.26 -11.00
N ASP A 80 -17.56 -9.44 -11.07
CA ASP A 80 -17.98 -8.74 -12.28
C ASP A 80 -17.37 -7.34 -12.29
N PHE A 81 -16.62 -7.05 -13.36
CA PHE A 81 -16.01 -5.74 -13.59
C PHE A 81 -16.77 -5.00 -14.69
N ASP A 82 -17.26 -3.80 -14.39
CA ASP A 82 -17.76 -2.89 -15.39
C ASP A 82 -16.61 -2.28 -16.19
N SER A 83 -16.90 -1.88 -17.43
CA SER A 83 -15.94 -1.09 -18.20
C SER A 83 -15.65 0.24 -17.53
N ALA A 84 -14.41 0.43 -17.07
CA ALA A 84 -13.98 1.69 -16.49
C ALA A 84 -14.08 2.86 -17.48
N LEU A 85 -13.90 2.58 -18.79
CA LEU A 85 -14.04 3.55 -19.87
C LEU A 85 -15.48 4.04 -20.01
N LEU A 86 -16.44 3.11 -20.05
CA LEU A 86 -17.85 3.47 -20.21
C LEU A 86 -18.37 4.15 -18.94
N ARG A 87 -17.98 3.68 -17.76
CA ARG A 87 -18.33 4.32 -16.47
C ARG A 87 -17.78 5.73 -16.38
N ALA A 88 -16.56 6.00 -16.82
CA ALA A 88 -16.00 7.36 -16.85
C ALA A 88 -16.87 8.28 -17.73
N ARG A 89 -17.25 7.84 -18.91
CA ARG A 89 -18.13 8.60 -19.82
C ARG A 89 -19.53 8.84 -19.24
N GLU A 90 -20.05 7.89 -18.46
CA GLU A 90 -21.33 8.07 -17.73
C GLU A 90 -21.17 9.15 -16.66
N ILE A 91 -20.13 9.08 -15.81
CA ILE A 91 -19.83 10.10 -14.79
C ILE A 91 -19.72 11.50 -15.42
N GLY A 92 -19.03 11.63 -16.56
CA GLY A 92 -18.93 12.89 -17.27
C GLY A 92 -20.29 13.44 -17.74
N LYS A 93 -21.24 12.59 -18.11
CA LYS A 93 -22.60 12.98 -18.48
C LYS A 93 -23.48 13.33 -17.28
N GLU A 94 -23.28 12.63 -16.16
CA GLU A 94 -24.00 12.86 -14.91
C GLU A 94 -23.57 14.17 -14.22
N HIS A 95 -22.36 14.66 -14.52
CA HIS A 95 -21.76 15.87 -13.94
C HIS A 95 -21.38 16.90 -15.00
N PRO A 96 -22.33 17.41 -15.80
CA PRO A 96 -22.07 18.36 -16.86
C PRO A 96 -21.56 19.71 -16.35
N GLU A 97 -21.81 20.05 -15.09
CA GLU A 97 -21.30 21.21 -14.39
C GLU A 97 -19.79 21.14 -14.13
N HIS A 98 -19.21 19.93 -14.13
CA HIS A 98 -17.79 19.70 -13.85
C HIS A 98 -16.99 19.64 -15.14
N ARG A 99 -16.05 20.58 -15.30
CA ARG A 99 -15.14 20.57 -16.45
C ARG A 99 -13.97 19.62 -16.19
N PHE A 100 -14.03 18.41 -16.74
CA PHE A 100 -12.91 17.49 -16.77
C PHE A 100 -11.86 17.97 -17.78
N ILE A 101 -10.62 18.16 -17.30
CA ILE A 101 -9.50 18.58 -18.16
C ILE A 101 -8.50 17.44 -18.20
N GLY A 102 -8.52 16.67 -19.28
CA GLY A 102 -7.56 15.59 -19.55
C GLY A 102 -6.74 15.92 -20.79
N HIS A 103 -5.45 15.63 -20.76
CA HIS A 103 -4.60 15.68 -21.93
C HIS A 103 -4.58 14.30 -22.60
N GLN A 104 -4.54 14.29 -23.94
CA GLN A 104 -4.25 13.13 -24.81
C GLN A 104 -5.36 12.10 -25.01
N THR A 105 -6.24 11.83 -24.04
CA THR A 105 -7.28 10.79 -24.16
C THR A 105 -8.61 11.24 -23.53
N GLU A 106 -9.38 10.29 -22.97
CA GLU A 106 -10.68 10.54 -22.33
C GLU A 106 -10.53 11.53 -21.16
N PRO A 107 -11.12 12.72 -21.20
CA PRO A 107 -11.02 13.69 -20.10
C PRO A 107 -11.59 13.16 -18.78
N GLU A 108 -12.66 12.38 -18.85
CA GLU A 108 -13.38 11.83 -17.71
C GLU A 108 -12.55 10.81 -16.91
N ARG A 109 -11.40 10.36 -17.43
CA ARG A 109 -10.48 9.46 -16.72
C ARG A 109 -10.07 9.97 -15.33
N ILE A 110 -10.06 11.30 -15.14
CA ILE A 110 -9.68 11.91 -13.86
C ILE A 110 -10.74 11.69 -12.76
N ALA A 111 -11.96 11.30 -13.12
CA ALA A 111 -13.01 10.94 -12.19
C ALA A 111 -12.95 9.47 -11.74
N VAL A 112 -12.06 8.65 -12.34
CA VAL A 112 -11.94 7.22 -12.06
C VAL A 112 -10.64 6.93 -11.33
N ARG A 113 -10.74 6.25 -10.19
CA ARG A 113 -9.57 5.83 -9.38
C ARG A 113 -8.91 4.60 -9.95
N LYS A 114 -8.38 4.76 -11.18
CA LYS A 114 -7.65 3.77 -11.95
C LYS A 114 -6.30 4.34 -12.37
N THR A 115 -5.31 3.49 -12.55
CA THR A 115 -3.98 3.86 -13.08
C THR A 115 -4.13 4.71 -14.33
N GLN A 116 -3.66 5.96 -14.27
CA GLN A 116 -3.89 6.96 -15.33
C GLN A 116 -3.19 6.59 -16.63
N CYS A 117 -2.04 5.93 -16.60
CA CYS A 117 -1.34 5.51 -17.80
C CYS A 117 -2.06 4.40 -18.60
N HIS A 118 -3.01 3.66 -18.00
CA HIS A 118 -3.83 2.69 -18.75
C HIS A 118 -4.73 3.35 -19.80
N TRP A 119 -5.04 4.64 -19.62
CA TRP A 119 -5.82 5.44 -20.58
C TRP A 119 -5.00 5.96 -21.74
N GLY A 120 -3.73 5.64 -21.80
CA GLY A 120 -2.73 6.18 -22.72
C GLY A 120 -1.95 7.34 -22.10
N TRP A 121 -0.70 7.46 -22.47
CA TRP A 121 0.21 8.53 -22.05
C TRP A 121 1.20 8.83 -23.17
N ASP A 122 2.02 9.90 -23.06
CA ASP A 122 3.01 10.27 -24.06
C ASP A 122 4.13 9.20 -24.26
N TRP A 123 4.29 8.31 -23.29
CA TRP A 123 5.27 7.22 -23.28
C TRP A 123 4.63 5.80 -23.32
N GLY A 124 3.33 5.68 -23.32
CA GLY A 124 2.66 4.39 -23.25
C GLY A 124 1.32 4.33 -24.01
N PRO A 125 1.00 3.19 -24.65
CA PRO A 125 -0.24 3.02 -25.36
C PRO A 125 -1.45 2.97 -24.43
N LYS A 126 -2.64 3.19 -24.98
CA LYS A 126 -3.91 2.98 -24.28
C LYS A 126 -4.18 1.46 -24.18
N LEU A 127 -4.01 0.92 -22.97
CA LEU A 127 -4.29 -0.48 -22.64
C LEU A 127 -5.13 -0.55 -21.38
N MET A 128 -6.46 -0.55 -21.56
CA MET A 128 -7.41 -0.62 -20.45
C MET A 128 -7.44 -2.04 -19.90
N THR A 129 -7.11 -2.18 -18.63
CA THR A 129 -7.21 -3.45 -17.90
C THR A 129 -8.50 -3.52 -17.09
N ALA A 130 -8.94 -4.75 -16.77
CA ALA A 130 -10.02 -5.02 -15.83
C ALA A 130 -9.74 -6.36 -15.14
N GLY A 131 -9.87 -6.41 -13.83
CA GLY A 131 -9.66 -7.66 -13.07
C GLY A 131 -9.01 -7.46 -11.71
N PRO A 132 -8.82 -8.55 -10.96
CA PRO A 132 -7.98 -8.54 -9.76
C PRO A 132 -6.52 -8.34 -10.21
N TRP A 133 -5.99 -7.13 -9.99
CA TRP A 133 -4.61 -6.81 -10.40
C TRP A 133 -3.58 -7.12 -9.29
N ARG A 134 -4.06 -7.43 -8.09
CA ARG A 134 -3.30 -7.95 -6.96
C ARG A 134 -3.96 -9.21 -6.41
N PRO A 135 -3.27 -9.98 -5.54
CA PRO A 135 -3.81 -11.22 -5.01
C PRO A 135 -5.18 -11.09 -4.34
N VAL A 136 -5.97 -12.15 -4.48
CA VAL A 136 -7.17 -12.39 -3.69
C VAL A 136 -6.86 -13.56 -2.76
N ARG A 137 -7.08 -13.38 -1.45
CA ARG A 137 -6.76 -14.38 -0.42
C ARG A 137 -7.94 -14.64 0.49
N LEU A 138 -8.04 -15.86 0.98
CA LEU A 138 -8.90 -16.23 2.09
C LEU A 138 -8.03 -16.40 3.33
N GLU A 139 -8.32 -15.63 4.37
CA GLU A 139 -7.60 -15.64 5.64
C GLU A 139 -8.55 -16.08 6.77
N THR A 140 -8.09 -16.98 7.64
CA THR A 140 -8.83 -17.37 8.85
C THR A 140 -7.94 -17.16 10.05
N TYR A 141 -8.40 -16.38 11.04
CA TYR A 141 -7.60 -16.01 12.20
C TYR A 141 -8.49 -15.71 13.42
N ALA A 142 -7.96 -16.00 14.62
CA ALA A 142 -8.55 -15.62 15.90
C ALA A 142 -8.11 -14.20 16.35
N GLY A 143 -7.01 -13.71 15.79
CA GLY A 143 -6.54 -12.35 16.03
C GLY A 143 -5.46 -11.96 15.01
N LYS A 144 -5.45 -10.70 14.60
CA LYS A 144 -4.55 -10.18 13.57
C LYS A 144 -4.14 -8.74 13.87
N ILE A 145 -2.88 -8.42 13.61
CA ILE A 145 -2.41 -7.04 13.51
C ILE A 145 -2.66 -6.60 12.07
N GLU A 146 -3.54 -5.62 11.89
CA GLU A 146 -3.92 -5.13 10.56
C GLU A 146 -2.94 -4.10 10.03
N ASN A 147 -2.49 -3.19 10.93
CA ASN A 147 -1.58 -2.11 10.58
C ASN A 147 -0.51 -1.96 11.66
N LEU A 148 0.69 -1.59 11.24
CA LEU A 148 1.82 -1.25 12.10
C LEU A 148 2.58 -0.08 11.47
N TRP A 149 2.78 1.01 12.21
CA TRP A 149 3.62 2.13 11.77
C TRP A 149 4.21 2.87 12.95
N LEU A 150 5.14 3.77 12.71
CA LEU A 150 5.62 4.71 13.71
C LEU A 150 5.72 6.13 13.13
N ASP A 151 5.53 7.11 14.02
CA ASP A 151 5.85 8.51 13.80
C ASP A 151 6.98 8.91 14.73
N SER A 152 7.92 9.69 14.25
CA SER A 152 9.05 10.11 15.06
C SER A 152 9.61 11.47 14.65
N THR A 153 10.19 12.16 15.64
CA THR A 153 10.89 13.44 15.46
C THR A 153 12.26 13.35 16.11
N LEU A 154 13.27 13.81 15.41
CA LEU A 154 14.61 14.04 15.96
C LEU A 154 14.73 15.44 16.50
N ASP A 155 15.39 15.60 17.64
CA ASP A 155 15.73 16.91 18.20
C ASP A 155 16.75 17.68 17.35
N GLY A 156 17.04 18.92 17.76
CA GLY A 156 17.86 19.84 16.96
C GLY A 156 19.29 19.34 16.73
N ASP A 157 19.86 18.65 17.70
CA ASP A 157 21.21 18.09 17.66
C ASP A 157 21.28 16.63 17.15
N LEU A 158 20.12 16.06 16.77
CA LEU A 158 19.97 14.70 16.24
C LEU A 158 20.32 13.58 17.25
N ASN A 159 20.42 13.91 18.55
CA ASN A 159 20.82 12.96 19.56
C ASN A 159 19.66 12.21 20.21
N THR A 160 18.45 12.77 20.13
CA THR A 160 17.26 12.13 20.71
C THR A 160 16.18 12.00 19.65
N CYS A 161 15.68 10.79 19.48
CA CYS A 161 14.50 10.51 18.67
C CYS A 161 13.32 10.19 19.60
N ARG A 162 12.21 10.91 19.44
CA ARG A 162 10.98 10.70 20.20
C ARG A 162 9.85 10.41 19.22
N GLY A 163 8.92 9.54 19.64
CA GLY A 163 7.79 9.24 18.78
C GLY A 163 6.81 8.28 19.41
N ASN A 164 5.93 7.77 18.56
CA ASN A 164 4.96 6.75 18.93
C ASN A 164 4.96 5.63 17.88
N ILE A 165 4.83 4.41 18.37
CA ILE A 165 4.49 3.24 17.58
C ILE A 165 2.98 3.08 17.63
N PHE A 166 2.37 2.86 16.48
CA PHE A 166 0.93 2.63 16.35
C PHE A 166 0.67 1.26 15.76
N ALA A 167 -0.38 0.63 16.24
CA ALA A 167 -0.92 -0.58 15.63
C ALA A 167 -2.45 -0.57 15.68
N HIS A 168 -3.06 -1.29 14.76
CA HIS A 168 -4.47 -1.64 14.81
C HIS A 168 -4.60 -3.17 14.83
N VAL A 169 -5.41 -3.68 15.76
CA VAL A 169 -5.58 -5.11 15.98
C VAL A 169 -7.06 -5.47 15.82
N ASP A 170 -7.33 -6.48 15.01
CA ASP A 170 -8.59 -7.22 15.02
C ASP A 170 -8.38 -8.49 15.88
N GLY A 171 -9.01 -8.55 17.05
CA GLY A 171 -8.83 -9.66 17.99
C GLY A 171 -9.72 -9.53 19.21
N GLU A 172 -9.71 -10.57 20.04
CA GLU A 172 -10.55 -10.70 21.22
C GLU A 172 -10.04 -9.85 22.41
N ALA A 173 -10.92 -9.67 23.41
CA ALA A 173 -10.58 -9.05 24.67
C ALA A 173 -9.46 -9.83 25.39
N GLY A 174 -8.54 -9.11 26.03
CA GLY A 174 -7.38 -9.70 26.72
C GLY A 174 -6.15 -9.91 25.84
N ALA A 175 -6.23 -9.55 24.57
CA ALA A 175 -5.05 -9.52 23.71
C ALA A 175 -4.03 -8.47 24.19
N LYS A 176 -2.76 -8.80 24.06
CA LYS A 176 -1.63 -7.88 24.28
C LYS A 176 -0.80 -7.80 23.01
N VAL A 177 -0.16 -6.66 22.80
CA VAL A 177 0.82 -6.51 21.71
C VAL A 177 2.17 -6.16 22.30
N LEU A 178 3.15 -7.00 22.00
CA LEU A 178 4.55 -6.75 22.31
C LEU A 178 5.19 -6.07 21.10
N PHE A 179 5.67 -4.86 21.29
CA PHE A 179 6.49 -4.13 20.31
C PHE A 179 7.96 -4.30 20.64
N THR A 180 8.76 -4.57 19.62
CA THR A 180 10.21 -4.49 19.71
C THR A 180 10.76 -3.66 18.58
N LEU A 181 11.79 -2.86 18.86
CA LEU A 181 12.60 -2.17 17.87
C LEU A 181 14.03 -2.64 18.01
N SER A 182 14.60 -3.17 16.94
CA SER A 182 15.95 -3.71 16.96
C SER A 182 16.83 -3.13 15.86
N SER A 183 18.12 -3.01 16.14
CA SER A 183 19.16 -2.62 15.19
C SER A 183 20.27 -3.66 15.24
N GLU A 184 20.66 -4.19 14.09
CA GLU A 184 21.72 -5.21 13.96
C GLU A 184 21.57 -6.38 14.93
N GLY A 185 20.31 -6.82 15.12
CA GLY A 185 19.96 -7.93 16.02
C GLY A 185 19.88 -7.58 17.51
N THR A 186 20.18 -6.34 17.89
CA THR A 186 20.07 -5.86 19.28
C THR A 186 18.77 -5.10 19.48
N THR A 187 17.96 -5.49 20.47
CA THR A 187 16.75 -4.77 20.85
C THR A 187 17.13 -3.45 21.55
N VAL A 188 16.63 -2.33 21.00
CA VAL A 188 16.89 -0.98 21.53
C VAL A 188 15.65 -0.35 22.20
N PHE A 189 14.47 -0.92 21.95
CA PHE A 189 13.23 -0.55 22.60
C PHE A 189 12.26 -1.75 22.65
N GLU A 190 11.52 -1.84 23.76
CA GLU A 190 10.48 -2.84 23.96
C GLU A 190 9.31 -2.22 24.75
N ALA A 191 8.09 -2.58 24.38
CA ALA A 191 6.88 -2.18 25.10
C ALA A 191 5.77 -3.22 24.94
N GLU A 192 5.05 -3.50 26.03
CA GLU A 192 3.83 -4.30 26.02
C GLU A 192 2.62 -3.35 26.17
N CYS A 193 1.64 -3.47 25.29
CA CYS A 193 0.44 -2.65 25.28
C CYS A 193 -0.81 -3.48 25.12
N THR A 194 -1.92 -2.99 25.70
CA THR A 194 -3.25 -3.57 25.53
C THR A 194 -4.03 -2.75 24.51
N PRO A 195 -4.66 -3.36 23.50
CA PRO A 195 -5.51 -2.66 22.56
C PRO A 195 -6.69 -1.97 23.25
N SER A 196 -7.09 -0.81 22.74
CA SER A 196 -8.36 -0.19 23.11
C SER A 196 -9.55 -1.06 22.65
N SER A 197 -10.75 -0.73 23.09
CA SER A 197 -11.98 -1.41 22.65
C SER A 197 -12.22 -1.38 21.13
N LYS A 198 -11.53 -0.49 20.40
CA LYS A 198 -11.56 -0.38 18.95
C LYS A 198 -10.31 -0.97 18.27
N GLY A 199 -9.47 -1.70 19.02
CA GLY A 199 -8.27 -2.32 18.49
C GLY A 199 -7.07 -1.39 18.31
N ALA A 200 -7.19 -0.09 18.57
CA ALA A 200 -6.11 0.87 18.40
C ALA A 200 -5.10 0.81 19.55
N ILE A 201 -3.83 0.90 19.21
CA ILE A 201 -2.70 0.94 20.16
C ILE A 201 -1.78 2.11 19.81
N GLN A 202 -1.26 2.74 20.85
CA GLN A 202 -0.21 3.74 20.78
C GLN A 202 0.81 3.49 21.89
N ALA A 203 2.09 3.33 21.52
CA ALA A 203 3.20 3.14 22.45
C ALA A 203 4.24 4.24 22.24
N PRO A 204 4.45 5.16 23.22
CA PRO A 204 5.51 6.16 23.11
C PRO A 204 6.88 5.52 23.23
N PHE A 205 7.85 6.04 22.48
CA PHE A 205 9.25 5.61 22.57
C PHE A 205 10.22 6.79 22.57
N VAL A 206 11.41 6.55 23.12
CA VAL A 206 12.53 7.48 23.08
C VAL A 206 13.80 6.67 22.80
N LEU A 207 14.56 7.09 21.80
CA LEU A 207 15.88 6.54 21.50
C LEU A 207 16.93 7.61 21.71
N GLN A 208 18.00 7.26 22.44
CA GLN A 208 19.18 8.10 22.61
C GLN A 208 20.23 7.72 21.58
N LYS A 209 20.80 8.72 20.89
CA LYS A 209 21.82 8.58 19.86
C LYS A 209 21.48 7.51 18.82
N PRO A 210 20.32 7.60 18.14
CA PRO A 210 19.94 6.62 17.14
C PRO A 210 20.90 6.66 15.96
N SER A 211 21.18 5.50 15.37
CA SER A 211 21.85 5.43 14.07
C SER A 211 20.92 5.96 12.99
N LEU A 212 21.33 7.03 12.31
CA LEU A 212 20.47 7.73 11.36
C LEU A 212 20.52 7.10 9.97
N TRP A 213 19.43 7.25 9.25
CA TRP A 213 19.35 6.91 7.84
C TRP A 213 19.80 8.10 6.97
N TYR A 214 20.61 7.82 5.96
CA TYR A 214 21.03 8.79 4.94
C TYR A 214 20.72 8.28 3.52
N PRO A 215 20.49 9.18 2.55
CA PRO A 215 20.39 8.79 1.16
C PRO A 215 21.73 8.33 0.60
N HIS A 216 21.70 7.66 -0.55
CA HIS A 216 22.89 7.21 -1.26
C HIS A 216 23.91 8.34 -1.44
N GLY A 217 25.18 8.07 -1.19
CA GLY A 217 26.30 9.02 -1.30
C GLY A 217 26.48 9.98 -0.11
N TYR A 218 25.55 10.04 0.85
CA TYR A 218 25.60 10.94 2.01
C TYR A 218 25.79 10.22 3.34
N GLY A 219 25.74 8.91 3.37
CA GLY A 219 25.98 8.11 4.57
C GLY A 219 25.30 6.74 4.50
N ALA A 220 25.27 6.03 5.63
CA ALA A 220 24.69 4.70 5.71
C ALA A 220 23.15 4.76 5.68
N PRO A 221 22.46 3.90 4.89
CA PRO A 221 21.01 3.81 4.87
C PRO A 221 20.50 2.95 6.04
N THR A 222 20.88 3.31 7.27
CA THR A 222 20.58 2.52 8.48
C THR A 222 19.10 2.34 8.68
N ARG A 223 18.68 1.10 8.93
CA ARG A 223 17.29 0.74 9.21
C ARG A 223 17.19 -0.16 10.42
N TYR A 224 16.17 0.07 11.19
CA TYR A 224 15.76 -0.77 12.32
C TYR A 224 14.66 -1.74 11.87
N VAL A 225 14.50 -2.82 12.60
CA VAL A 225 13.35 -3.73 12.46
C VAL A 225 12.38 -3.39 13.58
N LEU A 226 11.20 -2.90 13.20
CA LEU A 226 10.05 -2.77 14.08
C LEU A 226 9.21 -4.04 13.96
N GLU A 227 9.01 -4.74 15.08
CA GLU A 227 8.16 -5.91 15.16
C GLU A 227 7.00 -5.64 16.13
N ALA A 228 5.83 -6.16 15.78
CA ALA A 228 4.68 -6.27 16.68
C ALA A 228 4.23 -7.72 16.74
N SER A 229 4.08 -8.27 17.94
CA SER A 229 3.58 -9.62 18.20
C SER A 229 2.29 -9.56 18.99
N LEU A 230 1.19 -10.07 18.42
CA LEU A 230 -0.11 -10.21 19.10
C LEU A 230 -0.10 -11.48 19.94
N VAL A 231 -0.32 -11.32 21.23
CA VAL A 231 -0.26 -12.41 22.21
C VAL A 231 -1.60 -12.52 22.95
N ILE A 232 -2.14 -13.74 23.04
CA ILE A 232 -3.31 -14.07 23.87
C ILE A 232 -2.95 -15.29 24.73
N ASN A 233 -3.15 -15.21 26.02
CA ASN A 233 -2.84 -16.29 26.98
C ASN A 233 -1.41 -16.85 26.84
N GLY A 234 -0.44 -15.99 26.55
CA GLY A 234 0.97 -16.36 26.36
C GLY A 234 1.30 -17.00 25.01
N VAL A 235 0.33 -17.12 24.10
CA VAL A 235 0.52 -17.68 22.75
C VAL A 235 0.57 -16.53 21.74
N VAL A 236 1.61 -16.51 20.89
CA VAL A 236 1.72 -15.57 19.77
C VAL A 236 0.78 -16.02 18.64
N LEU A 237 -0.24 -15.23 18.35
CA LEU A 237 -1.21 -15.50 17.31
C LEU A 237 -0.81 -14.91 15.95
N HIS A 238 -0.22 -13.71 15.97
CA HIS A 238 0.18 -13.01 14.76
C HIS A 238 1.42 -12.16 14.99
N ARG A 239 2.25 -12.03 13.96
CA ARG A 239 3.47 -11.21 14.00
C ARG A 239 3.62 -10.45 12.71
N VAL A 240 3.96 -9.16 12.84
CA VAL A 240 4.23 -8.27 11.71
C VAL A 240 5.58 -7.60 11.93
N GLN A 241 6.38 -7.50 10.88
CA GLN A 241 7.65 -6.79 10.89
C GLN A 241 7.71 -5.78 9.77
N GLN A 242 8.37 -4.65 10.03
CA GLN A 242 8.72 -3.67 9.00
C GLN A 242 10.07 -3.00 9.29
N LYS A 243 10.73 -2.53 8.23
CA LYS A 243 11.97 -1.78 8.35
C LYS A 243 11.66 -0.29 8.42
N VAL A 244 12.21 0.38 9.42
CA VAL A 244 12.04 1.82 9.66
C VAL A 244 13.40 2.50 9.71
N GLY A 245 13.48 3.77 9.33
CA GLY A 245 14.70 4.57 9.41
C GLY A 245 14.43 5.92 10.05
N PHE A 246 15.35 6.39 10.88
CA PHE A 246 15.24 7.68 11.56
C PHE A 246 16.02 8.74 10.82
N ARG A 247 15.35 9.79 10.42
CA ARG A 247 15.95 10.95 9.76
C ARG A 247 15.13 12.21 10.02
N ARG A 248 15.79 13.36 9.98
CA ARG A 248 15.13 14.65 9.81
C ARG A 248 15.24 15.06 8.35
N ALA A 249 14.11 15.23 7.69
CA ALA A 249 14.03 15.66 6.30
C ALA A 249 13.33 17.02 6.25
N GLU A 250 13.99 18.00 5.66
CA GLU A 250 13.54 19.40 5.56
C GLU A 250 13.55 19.82 4.09
N LEU A 251 12.53 20.52 3.64
CA LEU A 251 12.51 21.22 2.36
C LEU A 251 12.92 22.67 2.61
N ILE A 252 14.07 23.07 2.10
CA ILE A 252 14.61 24.40 2.27
C ILE A 252 14.14 25.31 1.13
N GLN A 253 13.41 26.36 1.49
CA GLN A 253 12.87 27.35 0.58
C GLN A 253 13.16 28.76 1.13
N GLU A 254 14.34 29.30 0.80
CA GLU A 254 14.82 30.59 1.26
C GLU A 254 14.82 31.57 0.08
N GLN A 255 14.39 32.81 0.33
CA GLN A 255 14.40 33.87 -0.67
C GLN A 255 15.84 34.35 -0.88
N ASP A 256 16.28 34.51 -2.13
CA ASP A 256 17.54 35.09 -2.50
C ASP A 256 17.34 36.22 -3.57
N ALA A 257 18.42 36.76 -4.09
CA ALA A 257 18.36 37.84 -5.08
C ALA A 257 17.77 37.40 -6.44
N ASN A 258 17.77 36.10 -6.73
CA ASN A 258 17.36 35.53 -8.03
C ASN A 258 16.02 34.79 -7.96
N GLY A 259 15.48 34.57 -6.74
CA GLY A 259 14.25 33.85 -6.55
C GLY A 259 14.17 33.12 -5.20
N LYS A 260 13.71 31.89 -5.22
CA LYS A 260 13.53 31.06 -4.03
C LYS A 260 14.25 29.72 -4.19
N SER A 261 15.08 29.37 -3.21
CA SER A 261 15.76 28.07 -3.19
C SER A 261 14.75 26.92 -3.08
N PHE A 262 15.13 25.75 -3.54
CA PHE A 262 14.33 24.54 -3.42
C PHE A 262 15.26 23.32 -3.37
N TYR A 263 15.59 22.87 -2.17
CA TYR A 263 16.43 21.68 -1.97
C TYR A 263 16.09 20.97 -0.66
N PHE A 264 16.52 19.72 -0.56
CA PHE A 264 16.33 18.94 0.64
C PHE A 264 17.54 19.07 1.58
N ARG A 265 17.24 19.10 2.89
CA ARG A 265 18.25 18.96 3.95
C ARG A 265 17.94 17.71 4.74
N ILE A 266 18.84 16.74 4.74
CA ILE A 266 18.69 15.48 5.46
C ILE A 266 19.69 15.43 6.60
N ASN A 267 19.21 15.34 7.83
CA ASN A 267 20.03 15.32 9.05
C ASN A 267 21.04 16.49 9.09
N GLY A 268 20.62 17.67 8.65
CA GLY A 268 21.46 18.87 8.61
C GLY A 268 22.41 18.97 7.40
N ILE A 269 22.42 18.00 6.50
CA ILE A 269 23.24 17.98 5.28
C ILE A 269 22.36 18.36 4.08
N ASP A 270 22.80 19.35 3.32
CA ASP A 270 22.12 19.76 2.09
C ASP A 270 22.35 18.72 1.00
N VAL A 271 21.24 18.24 0.41
CA VAL A 271 21.23 17.15 -0.56
C VAL A 271 20.84 17.70 -1.93
N PHE A 272 21.74 17.55 -2.90
CA PHE A 272 21.40 17.73 -4.31
C PHE A 272 20.65 16.49 -4.80
N ALA A 273 19.32 16.58 -4.91
CA ALA A 273 18.45 15.49 -5.27
C ALA A 273 18.43 15.20 -6.78
N GLY A 274 19.61 14.98 -7.37
CA GLY A 274 19.78 14.62 -8.77
C GLY A 274 19.20 13.21 -9.05
N GLY A 275 18.46 13.08 -10.14
CA GLY A 275 17.87 11.80 -10.47
C GLY A 275 16.92 11.84 -11.66
N SER A 276 16.02 10.85 -11.74
CA SER A 276 15.14 10.62 -12.89
C SER A 276 13.68 10.57 -12.49
N CYS A 277 12.80 10.85 -13.45
CA CYS A 277 11.38 10.56 -13.31
C CYS A 277 11.16 9.06 -13.54
N TRP A 278 10.51 8.41 -12.57
CA TRP A 278 10.11 7.02 -12.71
C TRP A 278 8.87 6.91 -13.60
N ILE A 279 8.99 6.13 -14.65
CA ILE A 279 7.90 5.71 -15.53
C ILE A 279 7.65 4.21 -15.26
N PRO A 280 6.40 3.73 -15.18
CA PRO A 280 6.14 2.31 -15.01
C PRO A 280 6.90 1.46 -16.04
N ALA A 281 7.57 0.41 -15.55
CA ALA A 281 8.41 -0.47 -16.37
C ALA A 281 7.60 -1.32 -17.37
N ASP A 282 6.28 -1.41 -17.15
CA ASP A 282 5.33 -2.11 -18.01
C ASP A 282 3.94 -1.50 -17.82
N ASN A 283 3.12 -1.45 -18.88
CA ASN A 283 1.71 -1.05 -18.76
C ASN A 283 0.91 -2.03 -17.89
N PHE A 284 1.31 -3.30 -17.88
CA PHE A 284 0.75 -4.32 -17.01
C PHE A 284 1.58 -4.41 -15.73
N THR A 285 1.35 -3.50 -14.80
CA THR A 285 2.12 -3.35 -13.55
C THR A 285 2.31 -4.66 -12.76
N PRO A 286 1.36 -5.62 -12.71
CA PRO A 286 1.58 -6.91 -12.05
C PRO A 286 2.68 -7.79 -12.66
N ARG A 287 3.13 -7.50 -13.88
CA ARG A 287 4.22 -8.24 -14.54
C ARG A 287 5.60 -7.78 -14.12
N ILE A 288 5.70 -6.67 -13.39
CA ILE A 288 6.98 -6.14 -12.94
C ILE A 288 7.42 -6.91 -11.70
N SER A 289 8.47 -7.71 -11.82
CA SER A 289 9.03 -8.46 -10.70
C SER A 289 9.81 -7.55 -9.74
N SER A 290 9.96 -7.99 -8.48
CA SER A 290 10.81 -7.33 -7.49
C SER A 290 12.26 -7.23 -7.96
N ASP A 291 12.76 -8.23 -8.70
CA ASP A 291 14.13 -8.22 -9.24
C ASP A 291 14.29 -7.12 -10.28
N ARG A 292 13.32 -6.94 -11.18
CA ARG A 292 13.36 -5.85 -12.17
C ARG A 292 13.38 -4.46 -11.50
N TYR A 293 12.61 -4.26 -10.44
CA TYR A 293 12.70 -3.03 -9.63
C TYR A 293 14.09 -2.86 -9.02
N ARG A 294 14.66 -3.94 -8.46
CA ARG A 294 15.99 -3.90 -7.86
C ARG A 294 17.07 -3.56 -8.89
N ASP A 295 17.05 -4.21 -10.05
CA ASP A 295 18.01 -3.99 -11.12
C ASP A 295 18.00 -2.53 -11.58
N TRP A 296 16.84 -1.96 -11.80
CA TRP A 296 16.72 -0.56 -12.24
C TRP A 296 17.16 0.43 -11.16
N LEU A 297 16.80 0.18 -9.90
CA LEU A 297 17.28 1.00 -8.78
C LEU A 297 18.80 0.86 -8.59
N THR A 298 19.37 -0.32 -8.86
CA THR A 298 20.81 -0.53 -8.85
C THR A 298 21.50 0.30 -9.93
N LEU A 299 20.99 0.30 -11.15
CA LEU A 299 21.51 1.16 -12.23
C LEU A 299 21.44 2.65 -11.88
N MET A 300 20.37 3.09 -11.19
CA MET A 300 20.29 4.47 -10.70
C MET A 300 21.39 4.79 -9.69
N VAL A 301 21.64 3.88 -8.74
CA VAL A 301 22.71 4.02 -7.74
C VAL A 301 24.10 4.03 -8.40
N GLU A 302 24.36 3.13 -9.35
CA GLU A 302 25.60 3.08 -10.13
C GLU A 302 25.80 4.35 -10.99
N GLY A 303 24.70 4.94 -11.46
CA GLY A 303 24.68 6.24 -12.16
C GLY A 303 24.73 7.46 -11.22
N ASN A 304 25.04 7.27 -9.93
CA ASN A 304 25.07 8.32 -8.90
C ASN A 304 23.76 9.14 -8.79
N GLN A 305 22.63 8.53 -9.11
CA GLN A 305 21.34 9.16 -8.89
C GLN A 305 20.87 8.94 -7.44
N ILE A 306 20.27 9.96 -6.85
CA ILE A 306 19.93 9.98 -5.43
C ILE A 306 18.43 9.96 -5.22
N MET A 307 17.68 10.49 -6.18
CA MET A 307 16.23 10.62 -6.11
C MET A 307 15.55 10.04 -7.34
N THR A 308 14.38 9.48 -7.14
CA THR A 308 13.42 9.17 -8.21
C THR A 308 12.07 9.77 -7.87
N ARG A 309 11.42 10.34 -8.87
CA ARG A 309 10.08 10.92 -8.75
C ARG A 309 9.05 9.97 -9.37
#